data_ec5bbf0ab49026ff93eb61af4eb327f4
#
_entry.id   ec5bbf0ab49026ff93eb61af4eb327f4
#
_cell.length_a   1.000
_cell.length_b   1.000
_cell.length_c   1.000
_cell.angle_alpha   90.00
_cell.angle_beta   90.00
_cell.angle_gamma   90.00
#
_symmetry.space_group_name_H-M   'P 1'
#
loop_
_entity.id
_entity.type
_entity.pdbx_description
1 polymer ?
#
loop_
_entity_poly.entity_id
_entity_poly.type
_entity_poly.pdbx_seq_one_letter_code
_entity_poly.pdbx_strand_id
1 'polypeptide(L)'
;MSIFTPNKKTVARIFIIIFLTIIAFVVWDKYLDTYSTPTASENSRALIGGTFKLVNDMGEPVTNKTFHGKFMLVYFGYTYCPDVCPMDLQIMSDSLTYLNAEQLNQITPVFVTIDPERDTIEVMAEYIQFFHKDLTGLTGTVEQIENIKKVYKVYAAKADDSDDYLVDHTAYTYLMDKNGIFLQHFFKSFFYIFVF
;
A
#
# COMPACT_ATOMS: atom_id res chain seq x y z
N MET A 1 2.46 34.04 -61.94
CA MET A 1 2.40 33.58 -60.53
C MET A 1 1.18 34.21 -59.90
N SER A 2 0.04 33.51 -59.88
CA SER A 2 -1.23 34.04 -59.41
C SER A 2 -1.24 34.07 -57.89
N ILE A 3 -1.31 35.27 -57.30
CA ILE A 3 -1.39 35.45 -55.85
C ILE A 3 -2.85 35.15 -55.45
N PHE A 4 -3.05 34.03 -54.80
CA PHE A 4 -4.35 33.58 -54.27
C PHE A 4 -4.76 34.48 -53.07
N THR A 5 -5.62 35.47 -53.28
CA THR A 5 -6.20 36.30 -52.22
C THR A 5 -7.38 35.57 -51.58
N PRO A 6 -7.31 35.14 -50.33
CA PRO A 6 -8.43 34.42 -49.72
C PRO A 6 -9.64 35.32 -49.57
N ASN A 7 -10.81 34.80 -49.89
CA ASN A 7 -12.10 35.51 -49.78
C ASN A 7 -12.36 35.82 -48.26
N LYS A 8 -12.87 37.00 -47.93
CA LYS A 8 -13.19 37.43 -46.55
C LYS A 8 -14.04 36.41 -45.78
N LYS A 9 -14.91 35.66 -46.45
CA LYS A 9 -15.70 34.57 -45.85
C LYS A 9 -14.87 33.38 -45.50
N THR A 10 -13.81 33.07 -46.27
CA THR A 10 -12.87 31.96 -45.97
C THR A 10 -11.98 32.31 -44.79
N VAL A 11 -11.52 33.53 -44.71
CA VAL A 11 -10.68 34.03 -43.59
C VAL A 11 -11.52 33.97 -42.28
N ALA A 12 -12.77 34.45 -42.31
CA ALA A 12 -13.66 34.41 -41.13
C ALA A 12 -13.93 32.96 -40.63
N ARG A 13 -14.10 31.99 -41.57
CA ARG A 13 -14.29 30.58 -41.20
C ARG A 13 -13.02 30.00 -40.54
N ILE A 14 -11.85 30.35 -41.04
CA ILE A 14 -10.58 29.90 -40.41
C ILE A 14 -10.46 30.42 -38.99
N PHE A 15 -10.76 31.69 -38.74
CA PHE A 15 -10.72 32.26 -37.39
C PHE A 15 -11.72 31.58 -36.45
N ILE A 16 -12.92 31.23 -36.92
CA ILE A 16 -13.93 30.52 -36.12
C ILE A 16 -13.42 29.12 -35.76
N ILE A 17 -12.81 28.40 -36.70
CA ILE A 17 -12.25 27.05 -36.45
C ILE A 17 -11.14 27.13 -35.42
N ILE A 18 -10.18 28.08 -35.57
CA ILE A 18 -9.10 28.27 -34.62
C ILE A 18 -9.67 28.61 -33.22
N PHE A 19 -10.63 29.48 -33.14
CA PHE A 19 -11.27 29.85 -31.86
C PHE A 19 -11.93 28.64 -31.18
N LEU A 20 -12.67 27.81 -31.94
CA LEU A 20 -13.31 26.60 -31.42
C LEU A 20 -12.31 25.55 -30.99
N THR A 21 -11.15 25.40 -31.70
CA THR A 21 -10.10 24.47 -31.30
C THR A 21 -9.42 24.93 -30.01
N ILE A 22 -9.20 26.21 -29.83
CA ILE A 22 -8.64 26.77 -28.58
C ILE A 22 -9.60 26.53 -27.41
N ILE A 23 -10.92 26.79 -27.59
CA ILE A 23 -11.89 26.50 -26.55
C ILE A 23 -11.93 25.01 -26.22
N ALA A 24 -11.95 24.13 -27.22
CA ALA A 24 -11.93 22.70 -27.02
C ALA A 24 -10.65 22.25 -26.26
N PHE A 25 -9.50 22.82 -26.57
CA PHE A 25 -8.25 22.55 -25.88
C PHE A 25 -8.28 22.99 -24.42
N VAL A 26 -8.76 24.20 -24.14
CA VAL A 26 -8.88 24.72 -22.76
C VAL A 26 -9.89 23.90 -21.93
N VAL A 27 -11.01 23.50 -22.56
CA VAL A 27 -12.00 22.63 -21.88
C VAL A 27 -11.41 21.25 -21.62
N TRP A 28 -10.66 20.70 -22.58
CA TRP A 28 -9.96 19.41 -22.44
C TRP A 28 -8.90 19.45 -21.34
N ASP A 29 -8.10 20.50 -21.28
CA ASP A 29 -7.07 20.70 -20.25
C ASP A 29 -7.69 20.80 -18.86
N LYS A 30 -8.75 21.61 -18.70
CA LYS A 30 -9.52 21.69 -17.46
C LYS A 30 -10.24 20.38 -17.10
N TYR A 31 -10.70 19.65 -18.11
CA TYR A 31 -11.34 18.35 -17.88
C TYR A 31 -10.32 17.32 -17.38
N LEU A 32 -9.11 17.29 -17.95
CA LEU A 32 -8.02 16.46 -17.48
C LEU A 32 -7.55 16.85 -16.07
N ASP A 33 -7.45 18.14 -15.74
CA ASP A 33 -7.14 18.60 -14.39
C ASP A 33 -8.21 18.19 -13.36
N THR A 34 -9.46 18.10 -13.77
CA THR A 34 -10.57 17.65 -12.89
C THR A 34 -10.53 16.13 -12.65
N TYR A 35 -9.96 15.36 -13.59
CA TYR A 35 -9.71 13.92 -13.44
C TYR A 35 -8.29 13.59 -12.94
N SER A 36 -7.40 14.56 -12.86
CA SER A 36 -6.17 14.43 -12.09
C SER A 36 -6.57 14.23 -10.64
N THR A 37 -6.26 13.05 -10.10
CA THR A 37 -6.53 12.61 -8.74
C THR A 37 -6.50 13.78 -7.77
N PRO A 38 -7.48 13.91 -6.85
CA PRO A 38 -7.43 14.92 -5.83
C PRO A 38 -6.08 14.81 -5.13
N THR A 39 -5.25 15.81 -5.26
CA THR A 39 -4.11 16.03 -4.38
C THR A 39 -4.72 16.04 -2.99
N ALA A 40 -4.67 14.89 -2.31
CA ALA A 40 -5.06 14.81 -0.92
C ALA A 40 -4.28 15.93 -0.23
N SER A 41 -4.99 16.93 0.25
CA SER A 41 -4.42 18.02 1.03
C SER A 41 -3.46 17.38 2.04
N GLU A 42 -2.23 17.84 2.13
CA GLU A 42 -1.21 17.33 3.07
C GLU A 42 -1.74 17.24 4.51
N ASN A 43 -2.76 18.01 4.84
CA ASN A 43 -3.43 18.01 6.14
C ASN A 43 -4.50 16.92 6.32
N SER A 44 -4.86 16.15 5.29
CA SER A 44 -5.85 15.06 5.38
C SER A 44 -5.29 13.68 5.03
N ARG A 45 -3.96 13.52 4.93
CA ARG A 45 -3.36 12.18 4.97
C ARG A 45 -3.78 11.55 6.29
N ALA A 46 -4.63 10.53 6.20
CA ALA A 46 -5.01 9.77 7.39
C ALA A 46 -3.74 9.45 8.16
N LEU A 47 -3.73 9.78 9.46
CA LEU A 47 -2.58 9.50 10.33
C LEU A 47 -2.50 7.97 10.53
N ILE A 48 -2.09 7.26 9.49
CA ILE A 48 -1.83 5.83 9.50
C ILE A 48 -0.33 5.64 9.71
N GLY A 49 0.02 4.72 10.60
CA GLY A 49 1.40 4.53 11.04
C GLY A 49 1.75 5.37 12.26
N GLY A 50 2.92 5.11 12.81
CA GLY A 50 3.38 5.76 14.03
C GLY A 50 4.44 4.94 14.75
N THR A 51 4.72 5.30 15.99
CA THR A 51 5.70 4.60 16.81
C THR A 51 5.14 3.29 17.33
N PHE A 52 5.93 2.24 17.20
CA PHE A 52 5.67 0.93 17.80
C PHE A 52 6.97 0.31 18.34
N LYS A 53 6.81 -0.69 19.21
CA LYS A 53 7.89 -1.53 19.72
C LYS A 53 7.39 -2.96 19.70
N LEU A 54 8.06 -3.82 18.95
CA LEU A 54 7.72 -5.24 18.77
C LEU A 54 8.99 -6.07 18.85
N VAL A 55 8.88 -7.38 18.63
CA VAL A 55 9.98 -8.29 18.41
C VAL A 55 9.83 -8.94 17.03
N ASN A 56 10.96 -9.19 16.36
CA ASN A 56 10.95 -9.91 15.10
C ASN A 56 10.95 -11.43 15.32
N ASP A 57 10.84 -12.17 14.24
CA ASP A 57 10.88 -13.65 14.19
C ASP A 57 12.21 -14.27 14.68
N MET A 58 13.26 -13.47 14.88
CA MET A 58 14.52 -13.86 15.50
C MET A 58 14.60 -13.53 17.01
N GLY A 59 13.53 -12.94 17.58
CA GLY A 59 13.49 -12.51 18.97
C GLY A 59 14.17 -11.16 19.24
N GLU A 60 14.56 -10.43 18.22
CA GLU A 60 15.21 -9.13 18.37
C GLU A 60 14.18 -8.00 18.52
N PRO A 61 14.41 -7.03 19.41
CA PRO A 61 13.54 -5.89 19.57
C PRO A 61 13.62 -4.95 18.36
N VAL A 62 12.47 -4.60 17.80
CA VAL A 62 12.33 -3.70 16.65
C VAL A 62 11.38 -2.55 16.95
N THR A 63 11.58 -1.46 16.24
CA THR A 63 10.72 -0.27 16.30
C THR A 63 10.40 0.21 14.89
N ASN A 64 9.47 1.16 14.74
CA ASN A 64 9.26 1.80 13.45
C ASN A 64 10.57 2.32 12.82
N LYS A 65 11.53 2.81 13.61
CA LYS A 65 12.82 3.34 13.13
C LYS A 65 13.75 2.27 12.58
N THR A 66 13.60 1.01 12.97
CA THR A 66 14.36 -0.13 12.45
C THR A 66 14.19 -0.27 10.93
N PHE A 67 13.05 0.15 10.41
CA PHE A 67 12.68 0.02 9.00
C PHE A 67 12.92 1.31 8.18
N HIS A 68 13.44 2.37 8.78
CA HIS A 68 13.74 3.60 8.05
C HIS A 68 14.85 3.39 7.02
N GLY A 69 14.79 4.16 5.93
CA GLY A 69 15.71 4.05 4.79
C GLY A 69 15.21 3.15 3.67
N LYS A 70 14.19 2.31 3.93
CA LYS A 70 13.52 1.48 2.93
C LYS A 70 12.01 1.72 2.94
N PHE A 71 11.36 1.44 1.83
CA PHE A 71 9.91 1.31 1.82
C PHE A 71 9.50 0.09 2.64
N MET A 72 8.37 0.16 3.33
CA MET A 72 7.86 -0.97 4.11
C MET A 72 6.51 -1.39 3.56
N LEU A 73 6.37 -2.67 3.21
CA LEU A 73 5.10 -3.31 2.88
C LEU A 73 4.61 -4.05 4.11
N VAL A 74 3.57 -3.55 4.77
CA VAL A 74 3.08 -4.10 6.03
C VAL A 74 1.74 -4.79 5.82
N TYR A 75 1.67 -6.06 6.16
CA TYR A 75 0.44 -6.83 6.20
C TYR A 75 0.14 -7.27 7.63
N PHE A 76 -1.12 -7.10 8.06
CA PHE A 76 -1.60 -7.55 9.36
C PHE A 76 -2.45 -8.81 9.21
N GLY A 77 -2.14 -9.83 9.98
CA GLY A 77 -2.84 -11.10 9.93
C GLY A 77 -2.45 -12.00 11.11
N TYR A 78 -2.73 -13.28 11.03
CA TYR A 78 -2.35 -14.25 12.05
C TYR A 78 -2.05 -15.60 11.40
N THR A 79 -1.18 -16.41 12.04
CA THR A 79 -0.67 -17.65 11.44
C THR A 79 -1.75 -18.73 11.33
N TYR A 80 -2.74 -18.70 12.23
CA TYR A 80 -3.85 -19.65 12.28
C TYR A 80 -4.99 -19.35 11.30
N CYS A 81 -4.83 -18.31 10.45
CA CYS A 81 -5.81 -17.96 9.42
C CYS A 81 -5.82 -19.00 8.29
N PRO A 82 -6.98 -19.65 8.02
CA PRO A 82 -7.01 -20.78 7.07
C PRO A 82 -7.02 -20.36 5.60
N ASP A 83 -7.23 -19.09 5.26
CA ASP A 83 -7.52 -18.67 3.88
C ASP A 83 -6.84 -17.35 3.50
N VAL A 84 -7.35 -16.21 3.97
CA VAL A 84 -6.99 -14.90 3.42
C VAL A 84 -5.53 -14.53 3.70
N CYS A 85 -4.99 -14.78 4.90
CA CYS A 85 -3.64 -14.38 5.26
C CYS A 85 -2.56 -15.09 4.42
N PRO A 86 -2.54 -16.44 4.28
CA PRO A 86 -1.54 -17.09 3.45
C PRO A 86 -1.66 -16.68 1.99
N MET A 87 -2.87 -16.43 1.48
CA MET A 87 -3.07 -15.98 0.10
C MET A 87 -2.52 -14.57 -0.15
N ASP A 88 -2.78 -13.63 0.75
CA ASP A 88 -2.29 -12.26 0.62
C ASP A 88 -0.77 -12.15 0.77
N LEU A 89 -0.18 -12.95 1.69
CA LEU A 89 1.27 -13.06 1.84
C LEU A 89 1.93 -13.72 0.62
N GLN A 90 1.26 -14.71 -0.01
CA GLN A 90 1.75 -15.30 -1.25
C GLN A 90 1.73 -14.28 -2.39
N ILE A 91 0.65 -13.50 -2.54
CA ILE A 91 0.55 -12.43 -3.54
C ILE A 91 1.65 -11.38 -3.31
N MET A 92 1.90 -10.98 -2.07
CA MET A 92 3.00 -10.08 -1.72
C MET A 92 4.34 -10.70 -2.13
N SER A 93 4.58 -11.95 -1.78
CA SER A 93 5.82 -12.69 -2.09
C SER A 93 6.06 -12.78 -3.59
N ASP A 94 5.05 -13.18 -4.36
CA ASP A 94 5.12 -13.27 -5.81
C ASP A 94 5.41 -11.91 -6.44
N SER A 95 4.77 -10.85 -5.95
CA SER A 95 5.00 -9.48 -6.45
C SER A 95 6.44 -9.03 -6.25
N LEU A 96 7.09 -9.40 -5.15
CA LEU A 96 8.50 -9.09 -4.89
C LEU A 96 9.44 -9.81 -5.86
N THR A 97 9.07 -10.97 -6.41
CA THR A 97 9.90 -11.70 -7.38
C THR A 97 10.04 -10.99 -8.73
N TYR A 98 9.12 -10.08 -9.07
CA TYR A 98 9.21 -9.28 -10.29
C TYR A 98 10.16 -8.08 -10.18
N LEU A 99 10.63 -7.76 -8.97
CA LEU A 99 11.56 -6.67 -8.73
C LEU A 99 13.00 -7.11 -9.03
N ASN A 100 13.77 -6.20 -9.62
CA ASN A 100 15.21 -6.42 -9.73
C ASN A 100 15.90 -6.26 -8.35
N ALA A 101 17.16 -6.67 -8.25
CA ALA A 101 17.91 -6.66 -6.99
C ALA A 101 18.02 -5.26 -6.36
N GLU A 102 18.13 -4.19 -7.17
CA GLU A 102 18.21 -2.81 -6.69
C GLU A 102 16.87 -2.36 -6.09
N GLN A 103 15.75 -2.64 -6.76
CA GLN A 103 14.41 -2.36 -6.29
C GLN A 103 14.08 -3.14 -5.02
N LEU A 104 14.36 -4.45 -5.02
CA LEU A 104 14.12 -5.33 -3.88
C LEU A 104 14.88 -4.86 -2.63
N ASN A 105 16.13 -4.40 -2.79
CA ASN A 105 16.92 -3.88 -1.66
C ASN A 105 16.35 -2.60 -1.04
N GLN A 106 15.42 -1.93 -1.72
CA GLN A 106 14.75 -0.72 -1.21
C GLN A 106 13.44 -1.01 -0.48
N ILE A 107 13.02 -2.26 -0.39
CA ILE A 107 11.72 -2.66 0.19
C ILE A 107 11.97 -3.66 1.33
N THR A 108 11.22 -3.52 2.41
CA THR A 108 11.15 -4.50 3.49
C THR A 108 9.70 -4.98 3.60
N PRO A 109 9.39 -6.22 3.22
CA PRO A 109 8.09 -6.83 3.50
C PRO A 109 8.01 -7.23 4.97
N VAL A 110 6.87 -6.92 5.59
CA VAL A 110 6.64 -7.12 7.02
C VAL A 110 5.27 -7.76 7.24
N PHE A 111 5.25 -8.85 7.98
CA PHE A 111 4.03 -9.47 8.49
C PHE A 111 3.91 -9.21 9.98
N VAL A 112 2.84 -8.55 10.41
CA VAL A 112 2.58 -8.24 11.82
C VAL A 112 1.41 -9.09 12.29
N THR A 113 1.63 -9.86 13.36
CA THR A 113 0.51 -10.60 13.94
C THR A 113 -0.51 -9.68 14.60
N ILE A 114 -1.78 -10.10 14.52
CA ILE A 114 -2.89 -9.51 15.30
C ILE A 114 -3.34 -10.44 16.44
N ASP A 115 -2.69 -11.59 16.58
CA ASP A 115 -3.01 -12.63 17.56
C ASP A 115 -1.75 -13.09 18.31
N PRO A 116 -1.18 -12.24 19.16
CA PRO A 116 0.07 -12.54 19.85
C PRO A 116 -0.03 -13.66 20.90
N GLU A 117 -1.24 -14.07 21.26
CA GLU A 117 -1.45 -15.17 22.20
C GLU A 117 -1.07 -16.51 21.58
N ARG A 118 -1.31 -16.70 20.27
CA ARG A 118 -0.94 -17.93 19.52
C ARG A 118 0.31 -17.75 18.69
N ASP A 119 0.57 -16.56 18.18
CA ASP A 119 1.68 -16.27 17.28
C ASP A 119 2.93 -15.87 18.07
N THR A 120 3.56 -16.88 18.73
CA THR A 120 4.86 -16.69 19.39
C THR A 120 5.99 -16.41 18.40
N ILE A 121 7.19 -16.08 18.88
CA ILE A 121 8.38 -15.87 18.04
C ILE A 121 8.65 -17.12 17.19
N GLU A 122 8.59 -18.30 17.80
CA GLU A 122 8.86 -19.58 17.15
C GLU A 122 7.81 -19.88 16.05
N VAL A 123 6.52 -19.67 16.35
CA VAL A 123 5.42 -19.87 15.39
C VAL A 123 5.56 -18.91 14.22
N MET A 124 5.89 -17.64 14.48
CA MET A 124 6.14 -16.65 13.44
C MET A 124 7.32 -17.03 12.55
N ALA A 125 8.44 -17.47 13.17
CA ALA A 125 9.64 -17.90 12.45
C ALA A 125 9.36 -19.10 11.53
N GLU A 126 8.57 -20.08 11.98
CA GLU A 126 8.16 -21.21 11.16
C GLU A 126 7.22 -20.80 10.02
N TYR A 127 6.26 -19.91 10.30
CA TYR A 127 5.25 -19.52 9.32
C TYR A 127 5.81 -18.70 8.16
N ILE A 128 6.67 -17.70 8.43
CA ILE A 128 7.19 -16.83 7.36
C ILE A 128 8.14 -17.53 6.39
N GLN A 129 8.70 -18.69 6.73
CA GLN A 129 9.58 -19.48 5.84
C GLN A 129 8.87 -19.96 4.57
N PHE A 130 7.54 -20.03 4.58
CA PHE A 130 6.76 -20.44 3.41
C PHE A 130 6.61 -19.34 2.36
N PHE A 131 7.08 -18.12 2.65
CA PHE A 131 6.92 -16.94 1.82
C PHE A 131 8.24 -16.38 1.31
N HIS A 132 8.27 -15.10 0.93
CA HIS A 132 9.48 -14.48 0.41
C HIS A 132 10.58 -14.44 1.47
N LYS A 133 11.82 -14.78 1.09
CA LYS A 133 12.99 -14.88 1.99
C LYS A 133 13.32 -13.63 2.80
N ASP A 134 12.91 -12.45 2.30
CA ASP A 134 13.13 -11.16 2.98
C ASP A 134 11.91 -10.74 3.82
N LEU A 135 10.85 -11.56 3.90
CA LEU A 135 9.72 -11.31 4.77
C LEU A 135 10.15 -11.38 6.24
N THR A 136 9.83 -10.35 6.99
CA THR A 136 10.10 -10.27 8.44
C THR A 136 8.78 -10.42 9.20
N GLY A 137 8.68 -11.39 10.07
CA GLY A 137 7.56 -11.57 11.00
C GLY A 137 7.71 -10.69 12.23
N LEU A 138 6.65 -10.06 12.69
CA LEU A 138 6.63 -9.26 13.92
C LEU A 138 5.55 -9.75 14.87
N THR A 139 5.93 -9.96 16.13
CA THR A 139 5.03 -10.26 17.24
C THR A 139 5.38 -9.42 18.46
N GLY A 140 4.72 -9.63 19.58
CA GLY A 140 4.96 -8.91 20.83
C GLY A 140 3.92 -9.22 21.89
N THR A 141 3.88 -8.39 22.92
CA THR A 141 2.81 -8.51 23.92
C THR A 141 1.46 -8.05 23.36
N VAL A 142 0.36 -8.49 23.96
CA VAL A 142 -0.98 -8.03 23.60
C VAL A 142 -1.06 -6.50 23.56
N GLU A 143 -0.51 -5.82 24.55
CA GLU A 143 -0.48 -4.34 24.59
C GLU A 143 0.28 -3.72 23.41
N GLN A 144 1.42 -4.31 23.03
CA GLN A 144 2.23 -3.85 21.91
C GLN A 144 1.49 -4.03 20.57
N ILE A 145 0.80 -5.16 20.39
CA ILE A 145 -0.01 -5.44 19.21
C ILE A 145 -1.23 -4.51 19.16
N GLU A 146 -1.91 -4.28 20.27
CA GLU A 146 -3.01 -3.31 20.32
C GLU A 146 -2.54 -1.89 19.96
N ASN A 147 -1.33 -1.50 20.39
CA ASN A 147 -0.77 -0.20 20.03
C ASN A 147 -0.52 -0.08 18.51
N ILE A 148 0.12 -1.08 17.89
CA ILE A 148 0.39 -1.02 16.43
C ILE A 148 -0.90 -1.09 15.62
N LYS A 149 -1.86 -1.91 16.00
CA LYS A 149 -3.21 -1.94 15.40
C LYS A 149 -3.87 -0.55 15.44
N LYS A 150 -3.80 0.12 16.58
CA LYS A 150 -4.38 1.46 16.76
C LYS A 150 -3.73 2.51 15.85
N VAL A 151 -2.38 2.53 15.75
CA VAL A 151 -1.68 3.54 14.93
C VAL A 151 -1.80 3.25 13.44
N TYR A 152 -1.97 1.99 13.01
CA TYR A 152 -2.24 1.62 11.63
C TYR A 152 -3.73 1.58 11.27
N LYS A 153 -4.63 1.84 12.25
CA LYS A 153 -6.10 1.77 12.07
C LYS A 153 -6.59 0.39 11.62
N VAL A 154 -5.93 -0.65 12.08
CA VAL A 154 -6.30 -2.05 11.82
C VAL A 154 -7.41 -2.45 12.78
N TYR A 155 -8.51 -2.93 12.23
CA TYR A 155 -9.54 -3.63 12.99
C TYR A 155 -9.16 -5.10 13.13
N ALA A 156 -9.32 -5.66 14.31
CA ALA A 156 -9.24 -7.10 14.54
C ALA A 156 -10.12 -7.46 15.74
N ALA A 157 -10.93 -8.51 15.59
CA ALA A 157 -11.80 -9.04 16.66
C ALA A 157 -11.90 -10.56 16.56
N LYS A 158 -11.85 -11.26 17.69
CA LYS A 158 -12.13 -12.69 17.75
C LYS A 158 -13.58 -12.93 17.32
N ALA A 159 -13.79 -13.94 16.46
CA ALA A 159 -15.12 -14.29 15.97
C ALA A 159 -15.97 -14.96 17.06
N ASP A 160 -15.32 -15.70 17.97
CA ASP A 160 -15.93 -16.37 19.12
C ASP A 160 -14.90 -16.59 20.24
N ASP A 161 -15.34 -17.16 21.35
CA ASP A 161 -14.52 -17.44 22.54
C ASP A 161 -14.02 -18.90 22.61
N SER A 162 -14.06 -19.65 21.50
CA SER A 162 -13.51 -21.01 21.44
C SER A 162 -11.99 -21.03 21.43
N ASP A 163 -11.37 -22.17 21.72
CA ASP A 163 -9.91 -22.33 21.63
C ASP A 163 -9.40 -22.22 20.19
N ASP A 164 -10.25 -22.58 19.22
CA ASP A 164 -9.95 -22.54 17.78
C ASP A 164 -10.52 -21.28 17.07
N TYR A 165 -10.68 -20.19 17.81
CA TYR A 165 -11.28 -18.96 17.29
C TYR A 165 -10.61 -18.45 16.01
N LEU A 166 -11.41 -17.88 15.12
CA LEU A 166 -10.95 -17.08 14.02
C LEU A 166 -10.92 -15.59 14.42
N VAL A 167 -10.13 -14.80 13.67
CA VAL A 167 -10.06 -13.35 13.89
C VAL A 167 -10.50 -12.63 12.63
N ASP A 168 -11.61 -11.90 12.75
CA ASP A 168 -12.02 -10.95 11.70
C ASP A 168 -11.10 -9.74 11.72
N HIS A 169 -10.49 -9.40 10.59
CA HIS A 169 -9.55 -8.29 10.55
C HIS A 169 -9.54 -7.54 9.22
N THR A 170 -8.97 -6.35 9.26
CA THR A 170 -8.65 -5.57 8.07
C THR A 170 -7.55 -6.24 7.26
N ALA A 171 -7.85 -6.69 6.02
CA ALA A 171 -6.93 -7.37 5.13
C ALA A 171 -6.37 -6.40 4.06
N TYR A 172 -5.59 -5.43 4.49
CA TYR A 172 -4.87 -4.50 3.61
C TYR A 172 -3.37 -4.67 3.75
N THR A 173 -2.66 -4.50 2.62
CA THR A 173 -1.22 -4.27 2.64
C THR A 173 -0.96 -2.77 2.61
N TYR A 174 -0.23 -2.26 3.60
CA TYR A 174 0.11 -0.85 3.72
C TYR A 174 1.49 -0.60 3.13
N LEU A 175 1.62 0.43 2.30
CA LEU A 175 2.90 0.93 1.81
C LEU A 175 3.29 2.16 2.61
N MET A 176 4.45 2.08 3.26
CA MET A 176 5.07 3.17 3.98
C MET A 176 6.31 3.65 3.23
N ASP A 177 6.58 4.95 3.25
CA ASP A 177 7.80 5.51 2.70
C ASP A 177 9.04 5.21 3.56
N LYS A 178 10.21 5.67 3.11
CA LYS A 178 11.51 5.47 3.80
C LYS A 178 11.61 6.16 5.16
N ASN A 179 10.66 7.01 5.52
CA ASN A 179 10.55 7.68 6.81
C ASN A 179 9.42 7.10 7.69
N GLY A 180 8.74 6.06 7.21
CA GLY A 180 7.60 5.44 7.88
C GLY A 180 6.30 6.24 7.74
N ILE A 181 6.19 7.11 6.71
CA ILE A 181 4.98 7.85 6.39
C ILE A 181 4.11 7.00 5.47
N PHE A 182 2.83 6.94 5.76
CA PHE A 182 1.85 6.22 4.94
C PHE A 182 1.73 6.82 3.53
N LEU A 183 1.86 5.98 2.52
CA LEU A 183 1.65 6.35 1.13
C LEU A 183 0.28 5.91 0.64
N GLN A 184 0.00 4.62 0.74
CA GLN A 184 -1.29 4.05 0.36
C GLN A 184 -1.46 2.65 0.95
N HIS A 185 -2.66 2.07 0.80
CA HIS A 185 -2.93 0.67 1.07
C HIS A 185 -3.47 -0.02 -0.17
N PHE A 186 -3.26 -1.33 -0.24
CA PHE A 186 -3.73 -2.18 -1.33
C PHE A 186 -4.71 -3.21 -0.79
N PHE A 187 -5.79 -3.39 -1.50
CA PHE A 187 -6.66 -4.54 -1.33
C PHE A 187 -6.24 -5.62 -2.34
N LYS A 188 -6.42 -6.89 -2.02
CA LYS A 188 -6.00 -8.11 -2.74
C LYS A 188 -5.95 -8.00 -4.29
N SER A 189 -6.95 -7.39 -4.92
CA SER A 189 -7.06 -7.30 -6.39
C SER A 189 -6.18 -6.22 -7.04
N PHE A 190 -5.64 -5.27 -6.27
CA PHE A 190 -4.86 -4.15 -6.82
C PHE A 190 -3.35 -4.39 -6.83
N PHE A 191 -2.84 -5.39 -6.10
CA PHE A 191 -1.41 -5.69 -6.06
C PHE A 191 -0.87 -6.11 -7.43
N TYR A 192 -1.66 -6.84 -8.22
CA TYR A 192 -1.30 -7.26 -9.58
C TYR A 192 -1.22 -6.12 -10.60
N ILE A 193 -1.84 -4.97 -10.35
CA ILE A 193 -1.93 -3.86 -11.33
C ILE A 193 -0.76 -2.88 -11.18
N PHE A 194 -0.10 -2.80 -10.04
CA PHE A 194 0.96 -1.83 -9.77
C PHE A 194 2.38 -2.36 -9.94
N VAL A 195 2.56 -3.67 -10.16
CA VAL A 195 3.87 -4.31 -10.37
C VAL A 195 4.16 -4.52 -11.88
N PHE A 196 3.18 -4.27 -12.74
CA PHE A 196 3.27 -4.26 -14.19
C PHE A 196 2.99 -2.83 -14.68
#